data_a4b4be6c9fc306e94e22f0c8f5d00fed
#
_entry.id   a4b4be6c9fc306e94e22f0c8f5d00fed
#
_cell.length_a   1.000
_cell.length_b   1.000
_cell.length_c   1.000
_cell.angle_alpha   90.00
_cell.angle_beta   90.00
_cell.angle_gamma   90.00
#
_symmetry.space_group_name_H-M   'P 1'
#
loop_
_entity.id
_entity.type
_entity.pdbx_description
1 polymer ?
#
loop_
_entity_poly.entity_id
_entity_poly.type
_entity_poly.pdbx_seq_one_letter_code
_entity_poly.pdbx_strand_id
1 'polypeptide(L)'
;MARNKKTSKIKEPIRLRMKDLSNGNKSLYLDIYRDGKRSYEYLKMYIIPETDDEARKRNQATLIAANAIKSQRIIAMTNGEAGIKKQEEKSKVYLVDWLNTFMEHQAKRGKKDAPQIRIVIRIIKETVGDKFTLDEIDKAFCQSFIDYLLNEYKTIQGEHIAASTACNYYRVLNGALNAAVRDELIKINPFTKISSADKIKKPESKREYMTIDEVRKLITTPMENEVVKSAYLFSCFCGLRISDVIGLKWKDVFCDGNQYRLQVVMQKTKAPIYLPLSSEAIKWMPMQNGKGPEEKVFDLPSVPCINALIKPWAKAAGITKHFTFHTASHNKIFY
;
A
#
# COMPACT_ATOMS: atom_id res chain seq x y z
N MET A 1 52.82 -57.07 -21.44
CA MET A 1 52.91 -55.70 -21.99
C MET A 1 51.62 -54.96 -21.61
N ALA A 2 51.68 -54.08 -20.59
CA ALA A 2 50.55 -53.32 -20.11
C ALA A 2 50.32 -52.07 -20.97
N ARG A 3 49.20 -51.95 -21.63
CA ARG A 3 48.81 -50.75 -22.40
C ARG A 3 48.55 -49.58 -21.44
N ASN A 4 49.38 -48.52 -21.49
CA ASN A 4 49.17 -47.25 -20.84
C ASN A 4 47.80 -46.66 -21.27
N LYS A 5 46.84 -46.61 -20.36
CA LYS A 5 45.58 -45.84 -20.53
C LYS A 5 45.97 -44.37 -20.65
N LYS A 6 45.76 -43.74 -21.83
CA LYS A 6 45.81 -42.29 -21.99
C LYS A 6 44.78 -41.68 -21.05
N THR A 7 45.20 -40.99 -20.03
CA THR A 7 44.35 -40.10 -19.23
C THR A 7 43.72 -39.05 -20.14
N SER A 8 42.38 -39.08 -20.23
CA SER A 8 41.63 -38.08 -20.98
C SER A 8 41.87 -36.71 -20.37
N LYS A 9 42.48 -35.79 -21.10
CA LYS A 9 42.62 -34.38 -20.65
C LYS A 9 41.23 -33.82 -20.42
N ILE A 10 40.92 -33.48 -19.15
CA ILE A 10 39.70 -32.79 -18.79
C ILE A 10 39.66 -31.47 -19.56
N LYS A 11 38.66 -31.31 -20.41
CA LYS A 11 38.49 -30.05 -21.20
C LYS A 11 38.02 -28.97 -20.22
N GLU A 12 38.86 -27.94 -20.00
CA GLU A 12 38.50 -26.78 -19.21
C GLU A 12 37.24 -26.10 -19.78
N PRO A 13 36.19 -25.87 -18.99
CA PRO A 13 34.96 -25.26 -19.46
C PRO A 13 35.12 -23.78 -19.81
N ILE A 14 36.16 -23.10 -19.27
CA ILE A 14 36.47 -21.69 -19.51
C ILE A 14 37.92 -21.55 -19.95
N ARG A 15 38.13 -20.88 -21.05
CA ARG A 15 39.48 -20.61 -21.60
C ARG A 15 39.74 -19.12 -21.73
N LEU A 16 40.91 -18.65 -21.25
CA LEU A 16 41.37 -17.29 -21.52
C LEU A 16 41.91 -17.22 -22.97
N ARG A 17 41.40 -16.27 -23.74
CA ARG A 17 41.81 -16.03 -25.14
C ARG A 17 42.14 -14.57 -25.37
N MET A 18 42.88 -14.31 -26.48
CA MET A 18 43.28 -12.98 -26.90
C MET A 18 42.72 -12.70 -28.29
N LYS A 19 42.34 -11.45 -28.53
CA LYS A 19 41.91 -10.93 -29.82
C LYS A 19 42.80 -9.75 -30.17
N ASP A 20 43.44 -9.79 -31.33
CA ASP A 20 44.26 -8.69 -31.84
C ASP A 20 43.39 -7.48 -32.15
N LEU A 21 43.87 -6.29 -31.81
CA LEU A 21 43.28 -5.00 -32.08
C LEU A 21 44.09 -4.22 -33.09
N SER A 22 43.48 -3.28 -33.83
CA SER A 22 44.10 -2.47 -34.87
C SER A 22 45.25 -1.60 -34.37
N ASN A 23 45.33 -1.31 -33.08
CA ASN A 23 46.39 -0.52 -32.44
C ASN A 23 47.59 -1.37 -31.95
N GLY A 24 47.69 -2.63 -32.34
CA GLY A 24 48.76 -3.54 -31.94
C GLY A 24 48.57 -4.18 -30.54
N ASN A 25 47.56 -3.79 -29.77
CA ASN A 25 47.24 -4.40 -28.48
C ASN A 25 46.41 -5.68 -28.67
N LYS A 26 46.36 -6.53 -27.62
CA LYS A 26 45.48 -7.72 -27.61
C LYS A 26 44.49 -7.60 -26.51
N SER A 27 43.22 -7.68 -26.83
CA SER A 27 42.10 -7.72 -25.83
C SER A 27 41.93 -9.11 -25.28
N LEU A 28 41.86 -9.22 -23.94
CA LEU A 28 41.60 -10.48 -23.23
C LEU A 28 40.13 -10.75 -23.09
N TYR A 29 39.73 -12.00 -23.34
CA TYR A 29 38.35 -12.46 -23.11
C TYR A 29 38.32 -13.92 -22.65
N LEU A 30 37.26 -14.28 -21.97
CA LEU A 30 36.93 -15.66 -21.55
C LEU A 30 36.05 -16.29 -22.64
N ASP A 31 36.48 -17.47 -23.11
CA ASP A 31 35.70 -18.34 -24.01
C ASP A 31 35.06 -19.43 -23.14
N ILE A 32 33.76 -19.31 -22.91
CA ILE A 32 32.97 -20.14 -21.98
C ILE A 32 32.12 -21.10 -22.78
N TYR A 33 32.22 -22.39 -22.48
CA TYR A 33 31.44 -23.43 -23.12
C TYR A 33 30.60 -24.14 -22.01
N ARG A 34 29.26 -24.03 -22.11
CA ARG A 34 28.32 -24.63 -21.17
C ARG A 34 27.07 -25.14 -21.90
N ASP A 35 26.60 -26.33 -21.52
CA ASP A 35 25.32 -26.91 -21.99
C ASP A 35 25.18 -26.86 -23.55
N GLY A 36 26.25 -27.14 -24.27
CA GLY A 36 26.26 -27.11 -25.74
C GLY A 36 26.35 -25.71 -26.35
N LYS A 37 26.36 -24.65 -25.56
CA LYS A 37 26.40 -23.26 -26.02
C LYS A 37 27.77 -22.62 -25.69
N ARG A 38 28.21 -21.75 -26.60
CA ARG A 38 29.43 -21.01 -26.46
C ARG A 38 29.13 -19.52 -26.27
N SER A 39 29.78 -18.90 -25.28
CA SER A 39 29.66 -17.47 -25.00
C SER A 39 31.02 -16.84 -24.72
N TYR A 40 31.10 -15.52 -24.85
CA TYR A 40 32.36 -14.76 -24.71
C TYR A 40 32.15 -13.64 -23.69
N GLU A 41 33.07 -13.54 -22.70
CA GLU A 41 33.11 -12.46 -21.73
C GLU A 41 34.39 -11.64 -21.92
N TYR A 42 34.27 -10.39 -22.39
CA TYR A 42 35.42 -9.49 -22.58
C TYR A 42 35.79 -8.87 -21.24
N LEU A 43 37.08 -9.05 -20.84
CA LEU A 43 37.56 -8.61 -19.52
C LEU A 43 37.93 -7.13 -19.47
N LYS A 44 37.92 -6.42 -20.60
CA LYS A 44 38.42 -5.03 -20.75
C LYS A 44 39.88 -4.88 -20.28
N MET A 45 40.66 -5.94 -20.39
CA MET A 45 42.09 -6.01 -20.09
C MET A 45 42.86 -6.20 -21.38
N TYR A 46 44.01 -5.54 -21.49
CA TYR A 46 44.74 -5.49 -22.73
C TYR A 46 46.20 -5.86 -22.49
N ILE A 47 46.79 -6.61 -23.43
CA ILE A 47 48.23 -6.86 -23.56
C ILE A 47 48.77 -5.87 -24.56
N ILE A 48 49.81 -5.14 -24.21
CA ILE A 48 50.48 -4.18 -25.03
C ILE A 48 51.70 -4.81 -25.72
N PRO A 49 52.20 -4.27 -26.84
CA PRO A 49 53.45 -4.73 -27.43
C PRO A 49 54.62 -4.65 -26.44
N GLU A 50 55.44 -5.71 -26.37
CA GLU A 50 56.60 -5.80 -25.45
C GLU A 50 57.80 -5.04 -26.04
N THR A 51 57.83 -3.72 -25.87
CA THR A 51 58.89 -2.85 -26.33
C THR A 51 60.04 -2.69 -25.34
N ASP A 52 59.75 -2.93 -24.06
CA ASP A 52 60.68 -2.79 -22.93
C ASP A 52 60.32 -3.78 -21.77
N ASP A 53 61.22 -3.85 -20.78
CA ASP A 53 61.03 -4.72 -19.61
C ASP A 53 59.82 -4.27 -18.72
N GLU A 54 59.48 -2.99 -18.78
CA GLU A 54 58.33 -2.49 -18.02
C GLU A 54 57.01 -2.92 -18.67
N ALA A 55 56.89 -2.87 -19.99
CA ALA A 55 55.77 -3.40 -20.75
C ALA A 55 55.59 -4.90 -20.49
N ARG A 56 56.69 -5.65 -20.45
CA ARG A 56 56.68 -7.09 -20.11
C ARG A 56 56.13 -7.37 -18.70
N LYS A 57 56.60 -6.63 -17.70
CA LYS A 57 56.09 -6.76 -16.31
C LYS A 57 54.60 -6.42 -16.23
N ARG A 58 54.16 -5.37 -16.90
CA ARG A 58 52.75 -4.96 -16.96
C ARG A 58 51.87 -6.02 -17.62
N ASN A 59 52.33 -6.59 -18.74
CA ASN A 59 51.61 -7.69 -19.40
C ASN A 59 51.52 -8.92 -18.53
N GLN A 60 52.58 -9.27 -17.80
CA GLN A 60 52.56 -10.40 -16.86
C GLN A 60 51.57 -10.19 -15.71
N ALA A 61 51.53 -9.00 -15.11
CA ALA A 61 50.54 -8.65 -14.08
C ALA A 61 49.09 -8.74 -14.63
N THR A 62 48.87 -8.26 -15.85
CA THR A 62 47.59 -8.32 -16.55
C THR A 62 47.14 -9.78 -16.78
N LEU A 63 48.05 -10.65 -17.21
CA LEU A 63 47.76 -12.07 -17.41
C LEU A 63 47.45 -12.81 -16.06
N ILE A 64 48.19 -12.47 -15.01
CA ILE A 64 47.91 -13.02 -13.65
C ILE A 64 46.51 -12.63 -13.21
N ALA A 65 46.13 -11.35 -13.33
CA ALA A 65 44.80 -10.86 -12.98
C ALA A 65 43.70 -11.52 -13.83
N ALA A 66 43.90 -11.65 -15.15
CA ALA A 66 42.94 -12.32 -16.03
C ALA A 66 42.77 -13.81 -15.70
N ASN A 67 43.83 -14.51 -15.31
CA ASN A 67 43.75 -15.90 -14.85
C ASN A 67 43.09 -16.04 -13.50
N ALA A 68 43.25 -15.08 -12.59
CA ALA A 68 42.49 -15.03 -11.33
C ALA A 68 40.99 -14.91 -11.56
N ILE A 69 40.55 -14.02 -12.49
CA ILE A 69 39.15 -13.90 -12.89
C ILE A 69 38.65 -15.20 -13.53
N LYS A 70 39.43 -15.84 -14.42
CA LYS A 70 39.10 -17.16 -14.99
C LYS A 70 38.84 -18.19 -13.89
N SER A 71 39.74 -18.27 -12.90
CA SER A 71 39.61 -19.23 -11.77
C SER A 71 38.36 -18.97 -10.93
N GLN A 72 38.06 -17.71 -10.64
CA GLN A 72 36.80 -17.34 -9.94
C GLN A 72 35.58 -17.76 -10.75
N ARG A 73 35.58 -17.59 -12.06
CA ARG A 73 34.48 -18.01 -12.94
C ARG A 73 34.30 -19.53 -12.96
N ILE A 74 35.41 -20.28 -12.97
CA ILE A 74 35.36 -21.76 -12.89
C ILE A 74 34.77 -22.21 -11.55
N ILE A 75 35.20 -21.65 -10.42
CA ILE A 75 34.69 -21.95 -9.09
C ILE A 75 33.19 -21.63 -9.01
N ALA A 76 32.78 -20.44 -9.46
CA ALA A 76 31.39 -20.04 -9.47
C ALA A 76 30.52 -20.95 -10.35
N MET A 77 31.07 -21.45 -11.47
CA MET A 77 30.41 -22.39 -12.37
C MET A 77 30.23 -23.78 -11.72
N THR A 78 31.21 -24.22 -10.96
CA THR A 78 31.21 -25.51 -10.24
C THR A 78 30.23 -25.47 -9.05
N ASN A 79 30.12 -24.35 -8.34
CA ASN A 79 29.22 -24.17 -7.21
C ASN A 79 27.78 -23.89 -7.62
N GLY A 80 27.43 -23.89 -8.90
CA GLY A 80 26.08 -23.55 -9.39
C GLY A 80 25.72 -22.05 -9.31
N GLU A 81 26.61 -21.23 -8.72
CA GLU A 81 26.47 -19.79 -8.59
C GLU A 81 26.81 -19.02 -9.87
N ALA A 82 27.54 -19.66 -10.80
CA ALA A 82 27.78 -19.15 -12.14
C ALA A 82 26.65 -19.54 -13.09
N GLY A 83 25.41 -19.26 -12.69
CA GLY A 83 24.46 -19.00 -13.72
C GLY A 83 25.04 -17.87 -14.55
N ILE A 84 25.29 -18.11 -15.85
CA ILE A 84 25.03 -17.09 -16.83
C ILE A 84 23.53 -16.90 -16.74
N LYS A 85 23.02 -16.30 -15.64
CA LYS A 85 21.88 -15.45 -15.75
C LYS A 85 22.37 -14.47 -16.83
N LYS A 86 21.91 -14.61 -18.11
CA LYS A 86 21.49 -13.41 -18.79
C LYS A 86 20.99 -12.56 -17.66
N GLN A 87 21.59 -11.40 -17.42
CA GLN A 87 20.82 -10.31 -16.89
C GLN A 87 19.63 -10.28 -17.86
N GLU A 88 18.59 -11.02 -17.57
CA GLU A 88 17.28 -10.67 -18.06
C GLU A 88 17.24 -9.21 -17.69
N GLU A 89 17.21 -8.35 -18.69
CA GLU A 89 16.81 -6.97 -18.49
C GLU A 89 15.52 -7.15 -17.73
N LYS A 90 15.58 -6.98 -16.39
CA LYS A 90 14.39 -7.01 -15.54
C LYS A 90 13.51 -5.98 -16.19
N SER A 91 12.43 -6.43 -16.80
CA SER A 91 11.51 -5.55 -17.48
C SER A 91 11.24 -4.43 -16.49
N LYS A 92 11.63 -3.21 -16.87
CA LYS A 92 11.55 -2.05 -15.98
C LYS A 92 10.09 -1.92 -15.56
N VAL A 93 9.81 -2.20 -14.29
CA VAL A 93 8.46 -2.08 -13.76
C VAL A 93 8.27 -0.63 -13.36
N TYR A 94 7.36 0.07 -14.02
CA TYR A 94 7.04 1.44 -13.68
C TYR A 94 6.22 1.50 -12.39
N LEU A 95 6.51 2.47 -11.54
CA LEU A 95 5.80 2.65 -10.26
C LEU A 95 4.29 2.83 -10.45
N VAL A 96 3.89 3.58 -11.49
CA VAL A 96 2.47 3.80 -11.80
C VAL A 96 1.76 2.48 -12.17
N ASP A 97 2.39 1.64 -12.99
CA ASP A 97 1.83 0.34 -13.39
C ASP A 97 1.73 -0.60 -12.19
N TRP A 98 2.76 -0.60 -11.34
CA TRP A 98 2.72 -1.35 -10.10
C TRP A 98 1.59 -0.90 -9.16
N LEU A 99 1.38 0.42 -8.99
CA LEU A 99 0.30 0.95 -8.17
C LEU A 99 -1.09 0.57 -8.71
N ASN A 100 -1.27 0.51 -10.03
CA ASN A 100 -2.50 0.02 -10.65
C ASN A 100 -2.72 -1.48 -10.34
N THR A 101 -1.68 -2.31 -10.52
CA THR A 101 -1.72 -3.73 -10.16
C THR A 101 -2.02 -3.92 -8.67
N PHE A 102 -1.37 -3.15 -7.81
CA PHE A 102 -1.63 -3.17 -6.36
C PHE A 102 -3.07 -2.80 -6.04
N MET A 103 -3.64 -1.79 -6.70
CA MET A 103 -5.04 -1.39 -6.54
C MET A 103 -6.00 -2.53 -6.89
N GLU A 104 -5.75 -3.23 -7.99
CA GLU A 104 -6.56 -4.40 -8.39
C GLU A 104 -6.48 -5.54 -7.37
N HIS A 105 -5.26 -5.83 -6.86
CA HIS A 105 -5.06 -6.83 -5.82
C HIS A 105 -5.81 -6.47 -4.53
N GLN A 106 -5.81 -5.20 -4.13
CA GLN A 106 -6.56 -4.73 -2.96
C GLN A 106 -8.07 -4.84 -3.18
N ALA A 107 -8.56 -4.49 -4.37
CA ALA A 107 -9.97 -4.63 -4.73
C ALA A 107 -10.46 -6.09 -4.67
N LYS A 108 -9.67 -7.04 -5.20
CA LYS A 108 -9.94 -8.49 -5.09
C LYS A 108 -10.02 -8.98 -3.65
N ARG A 109 -9.30 -8.33 -2.72
CA ARG A 109 -9.35 -8.60 -1.26
C ARG A 109 -10.49 -7.87 -0.55
N GLY A 110 -11.38 -7.19 -1.27
CA GLY A 110 -12.49 -6.42 -0.71
C GLY A 110 -12.07 -5.13 0.01
N LYS A 111 -10.86 -4.62 -0.20
CA LYS A 111 -10.41 -3.35 0.34
C LYS A 111 -11.02 -2.18 -0.45
N LYS A 112 -11.34 -1.09 0.26
CA LYS A 112 -11.98 0.11 -0.31
C LYS A 112 -11.02 1.30 -0.41
N ASP A 113 -9.73 1.04 -0.59
CA ASP A 113 -8.67 2.04 -0.65
C ASP A 113 -8.33 2.53 -2.09
N ALA A 114 -9.03 2.01 -3.09
CA ALA A 114 -8.85 2.41 -4.48
C ALA A 114 -8.88 3.95 -4.72
N PRO A 115 -9.77 4.75 -4.09
CA PRO A 115 -9.75 6.20 -4.27
C PRO A 115 -8.43 6.83 -3.78
N GLN A 116 -7.91 6.38 -2.65
CA GLN A 116 -6.64 6.88 -2.11
C GLN A 116 -5.45 6.47 -2.99
N ILE A 117 -5.46 5.26 -3.53
CA ILE A 117 -4.42 4.78 -4.45
C ILE A 117 -4.41 5.62 -5.72
N ARG A 118 -5.57 5.96 -6.30
CA ARG A 118 -5.67 6.82 -7.49
C ARG A 118 -5.09 8.22 -7.24
N ILE A 119 -5.29 8.78 -6.05
CA ILE A 119 -4.69 10.07 -5.69
C ILE A 119 -3.17 9.94 -5.59
N VAL A 120 -2.65 8.88 -4.98
CA VAL A 120 -1.21 8.62 -4.92
C VAL A 120 -0.62 8.45 -6.33
N ILE A 121 -1.29 7.73 -7.22
CA ILE A 121 -0.89 7.62 -8.64
C ILE A 121 -0.80 8.99 -9.30
N ARG A 122 -1.79 9.86 -9.08
CA ARG A 122 -1.77 11.23 -9.62
C ARG A 122 -0.59 12.02 -9.08
N ILE A 123 -0.34 11.97 -7.77
CA ILE A 123 0.81 12.63 -7.14
C ILE A 123 2.14 12.14 -7.76
N ILE A 124 2.31 10.84 -7.94
CA ILE A 124 3.50 10.27 -8.56
C ILE A 124 3.68 10.79 -9.99
N LYS A 125 2.61 10.82 -10.79
CA LYS A 125 2.64 11.35 -12.16
C LYS A 125 3.03 12.82 -12.20
N GLU A 126 2.52 13.63 -11.29
CA GLU A 126 2.81 15.07 -11.19
C GLU A 126 4.24 15.36 -10.71
N THR A 127 4.80 14.52 -9.83
CA THR A 127 6.12 14.77 -9.22
C THR A 127 7.29 14.15 -9.98
N VAL A 128 7.16 12.91 -10.44
CA VAL A 128 8.26 12.15 -11.08
C VAL A 128 7.92 11.59 -12.47
N GLY A 129 6.66 11.69 -12.88
CA GLY A 129 6.17 11.25 -14.19
C GLY A 129 5.81 9.76 -14.25
N ASP A 130 5.27 9.36 -15.42
CA ASP A 130 4.74 8.00 -15.64
C ASP A 130 5.82 6.93 -15.78
N LYS A 131 7.02 7.32 -16.21
CA LYS A 131 8.12 6.40 -16.53
C LYS A 131 9.10 6.15 -15.38
N PHE A 132 8.79 6.64 -14.19
CA PHE A 132 9.57 6.41 -12.99
C PHE A 132 9.47 4.93 -12.56
N THR A 133 10.60 4.25 -12.42
CA THR A 133 10.67 2.81 -12.19
C THR A 133 10.79 2.46 -10.71
N LEU A 134 10.44 1.22 -10.33
CA LEU A 134 10.61 0.73 -8.95
C LEU A 134 12.09 0.71 -8.51
N ASP A 135 13.02 0.53 -9.44
CA ASP A 135 14.47 0.51 -9.14
C ASP A 135 15.04 1.92 -8.85
N GLU A 136 14.36 2.97 -9.29
CA GLU A 136 14.74 4.37 -9.03
C GLU A 136 14.24 4.87 -7.67
N ILE A 137 13.39 4.10 -6.99
CA ILE A 137 12.87 4.47 -5.67
C ILE A 137 13.96 4.28 -4.62
N ASP A 138 14.49 5.37 -4.15
CA ASP A 138 15.51 5.42 -3.10
C ASP A 138 14.99 6.13 -1.82
N LYS A 139 15.88 6.32 -0.85
CA LYS A 139 15.57 7.07 0.38
C LYS A 139 15.23 8.53 0.09
N ALA A 140 15.92 9.15 -0.88
CA ALA A 140 15.72 10.57 -1.21
C ALA A 140 14.33 10.78 -1.81
N PHE A 141 13.89 9.93 -2.75
CA PHE A 141 12.54 9.94 -3.27
C PHE A 141 11.49 9.81 -2.15
N CYS A 142 11.67 8.84 -1.24
CA CYS A 142 10.73 8.63 -0.14
C CYS A 142 10.64 9.85 0.80
N GLN A 143 11.76 10.53 1.04
CA GLN A 143 11.79 11.76 1.84
C GLN A 143 11.08 12.90 1.11
N SER A 144 11.40 13.12 -0.17
CA SER A 144 10.74 14.14 -1.00
C SER A 144 9.23 13.91 -1.10
N PHE A 145 8.77 12.66 -1.18
CA PHE A 145 7.35 12.34 -1.18
C PHE A 145 6.67 12.73 0.15
N ILE A 146 7.32 12.48 1.29
CA ILE A 146 6.83 12.91 2.60
C ILE A 146 6.73 14.44 2.67
N ASP A 147 7.81 15.12 2.28
CA ASP A 147 7.90 16.59 2.33
C ASP A 147 6.85 17.25 1.41
N TYR A 148 6.68 16.69 0.22
CA TYR A 148 5.63 17.13 -0.71
C TYR A 148 4.22 17.00 -0.11
N LEU A 149 3.90 15.87 0.52
CA LEU A 149 2.60 15.65 1.14
C LEU A 149 2.32 16.62 2.31
N LEU A 150 3.35 17.00 3.05
CA LEU A 150 3.21 17.84 4.25
C LEU A 150 3.17 19.34 3.91
N ASN A 151 3.94 19.78 2.89
CA ASN A 151 4.22 21.19 2.68
C ASN A 151 3.69 21.73 1.36
N GLU A 152 3.57 20.91 0.32
CA GLU A 152 3.32 21.40 -1.05
C GLU A 152 1.97 20.95 -1.61
N TYR A 153 1.59 19.69 -1.33
CA TYR A 153 0.38 19.12 -1.95
C TYR A 153 -0.88 19.85 -1.52
N LYS A 154 -1.64 20.32 -2.52
CA LYS A 154 -2.93 20.98 -2.35
C LYS A 154 -4.06 20.18 -3.02
N THR A 155 -5.24 20.31 -2.46
CA THR A 155 -6.47 19.78 -3.06
C THR A 155 -6.83 20.56 -4.33
N ILE A 156 -7.82 20.07 -5.08
CA ILE A 156 -8.36 20.80 -6.26
C ILE A 156 -8.88 22.20 -5.86
N GLN A 157 -9.32 22.37 -4.61
CA GLN A 157 -9.75 23.67 -4.07
C GLN A 157 -8.58 24.57 -3.65
N GLY A 158 -7.32 24.13 -3.82
CA GLY A 158 -6.13 24.92 -3.48
C GLY A 158 -5.73 24.88 -2.02
N GLU A 159 -6.40 24.08 -1.17
CA GLU A 159 -6.11 23.98 0.26
C GLU A 159 -5.14 22.83 0.57
N HIS A 160 -4.32 23.02 1.61
CA HIS A 160 -3.47 21.96 2.12
C HIS A 160 -4.30 20.82 2.73
N ILE A 161 -3.83 19.58 2.54
CA ILE A 161 -4.50 18.41 3.10
C ILE A 161 -4.26 18.31 4.61
N ALA A 162 -5.25 17.77 5.33
CA ALA A 162 -5.08 17.46 6.75
C ALA A 162 -3.99 16.40 6.97
N ALA A 163 -3.26 16.49 8.08
CA ALA A 163 -2.19 15.55 8.43
C ALA A 163 -2.66 14.07 8.46
N SER A 164 -3.92 13.81 8.81
CA SER A 164 -4.52 12.48 8.71
C SER A 164 -4.64 11.98 7.28
N THR A 165 -4.92 12.86 6.32
CA THR A 165 -5.00 12.55 4.88
C THR A 165 -3.60 12.29 4.33
N ALA A 166 -2.61 13.14 4.66
CA ALA A 166 -1.21 12.92 4.31
C ALA A 166 -0.71 11.56 4.83
N CYS A 167 -1.03 11.22 6.08
CA CYS A 167 -0.70 9.93 6.66
C CYS A 167 -1.34 8.76 5.90
N ASN A 168 -2.56 8.91 5.38
CA ASN A 168 -3.21 7.87 4.59
C ASN A 168 -2.51 7.67 3.23
N TYR A 169 -2.16 8.74 2.51
CA TYR A 169 -1.44 8.65 1.24
C TYR A 169 -0.03 8.06 1.41
N TYR A 170 0.70 8.49 2.45
CA TYR A 170 1.96 7.89 2.85
C TYR A 170 1.82 6.37 3.07
N ARG A 171 0.79 5.93 3.82
CA ARG A 171 0.53 4.51 4.08
C ARG A 171 0.20 3.72 2.83
N VAL A 172 -0.49 4.31 1.87
CA VAL A 172 -0.79 3.68 0.58
C VAL A 172 0.50 3.36 -0.17
N LEU A 173 1.39 4.35 -0.36
CA LEU A 173 2.65 4.13 -1.06
C LEU A 173 3.55 3.15 -0.31
N ASN A 174 3.71 3.33 1.00
CA ASN A 174 4.49 2.41 1.83
C ASN A 174 3.94 0.97 1.78
N GLY A 175 2.62 0.80 1.78
CA GLY A 175 1.95 -0.49 1.64
C GLY A 175 2.18 -1.14 0.28
N ALA A 176 2.15 -0.35 -0.80
CA ALA A 176 2.43 -0.80 -2.16
C ALA A 176 3.89 -1.23 -2.33
N LEU A 177 4.85 -0.50 -1.74
CA LEU A 177 6.27 -0.88 -1.76
C LEU A 177 6.55 -2.13 -0.91
N ASN A 178 5.86 -2.31 0.23
CA ASN A 178 5.94 -3.56 0.99
C ASN A 178 5.35 -4.75 0.19
N ALA A 179 4.34 -4.52 -0.63
CA ALA A 179 3.84 -5.54 -1.55
C ALA A 179 4.87 -5.85 -2.65
N ALA A 180 5.50 -4.82 -3.22
CA ALA A 180 6.58 -5.01 -4.21
C ALA A 180 7.77 -5.82 -3.67
N VAL A 181 8.09 -5.68 -2.38
CA VAL A 181 9.11 -6.52 -1.72
C VAL A 181 8.65 -7.97 -1.62
N ARG A 182 7.39 -8.23 -1.23
CA ARG A 182 6.83 -9.60 -1.16
C ARG A 182 6.76 -10.27 -2.52
N ASP A 183 6.51 -9.49 -3.57
CA ASP A 183 6.41 -9.97 -4.94
C ASP A 183 7.80 -9.98 -5.65
N GLU A 184 8.89 -9.80 -4.85
CA GLU A 184 10.30 -9.84 -5.29
C GLU A 184 10.68 -8.83 -6.40
N LEU A 185 9.86 -7.79 -6.59
CA LEU A 185 10.12 -6.72 -7.57
C LEU A 185 11.24 -5.80 -7.09
N ILE A 186 11.31 -5.53 -5.77
CA ILE A 186 12.38 -4.78 -5.12
C ILE A 186 12.90 -5.56 -3.91
N LYS A 187 14.18 -5.39 -3.56
CA LYS A 187 14.81 -6.14 -2.45
C LYS A 187 14.38 -5.64 -1.07
N ILE A 188 14.20 -4.34 -0.93
CA ILE A 188 13.87 -3.68 0.34
C ILE A 188 13.00 -2.46 0.07
N ASN A 189 12.06 -2.19 0.97
CA ASN A 189 11.28 -0.96 0.92
C ASN A 189 12.13 0.22 1.44
N PRO A 190 12.40 1.25 0.61
CA PRO A 190 13.26 2.37 1.01
C PRO A 190 12.72 3.21 2.19
N PHE A 191 11.41 3.21 2.44
CA PHE A 191 10.84 3.84 3.65
C PHE A 191 11.38 3.25 4.96
N THR A 192 11.93 2.05 4.96
CA THR A 192 12.58 1.47 6.14
C THR A 192 13.85 2.22 6.56
N LYS A 193 14.49 2.90 5.60
CA LYS A 193 15.71 3.70 5.83
C LYS A 193 15.41 5.12 6.37
N ILE A 194 14.14 5.51 6.45
CA ILE A 194 13.71 6.81 7.00
C ILE A 194 13.54 6.65 8.50
N SER A 195 14.03 7.64 9.26
CA SER A 195 13.92 7.65 10.70
C SER A 195 12.44 7.68 11.15
N SER A 196 12.15 7.13 12.33
CA SER A 196 10.79 7.15 12.87
C SER A 196 10.27 8.56 13.16
N ALA A 197 11.19 9.53 13.35
CA ALA A 197 10.86 10.94 13.57
C ALA A 197 10.34 11.60 12.28
N ASP A 198 10.92 11.24 11.13
CA ASP A 198 10.65 11.86 9.82
C ASP A 198 9.44 11.21 9.11
N LYS A 199 8.94 10.08 9.62
CA LYS A 199 7.75 9.42 9.07
C LYS A 199 6.48 10.17 9.45
N ILE A 200 5.52 10.25 8.52
CA ILE A 200 4.21 10.82 8.81
C ILE A 200 3.47 9.95 9.84
N LYS A 201 3.29 10.49 11.04
CA LYS A 201 2.53 9.82 12.11
C LYS A 201 1.06 10.16 11.99
N LYS A 202 0.22 9.21 12.39
CA LYS A 202 -1.22 9.49 12.48
C LYS A 202 -1.44 10.52 13.60
N PRO A 203 -2.05 11.68 13.31
CA PRO A 203 -2.36 12.65 14.35
C PRO A 203 -3.32 12.05 15.39
N GLU A 204 -3.17 12.45 16.62
CA GLU A 204 -4.15 12.13 17.66
C GLU A 204 -5.48 12.76 17.29
N SER A 205 -6.53 11.96 17.19
CA SER A 205 -7.87 12.46 16.96
C SER A 205 -8.55 12.71 18.29
N LYS A 206 -8.79 13.97 18.64
CA LYS A 206 -9.74 14.31 19.69
C LYS A 206 -11.12 13.99 19.17
N ARG A 207 -11.69 12.89 19.66
CA ARG A 207 -13.06 12.51 19.30
C ARG A 207 -14.02 13.33 20.16
N GLU A 208 -14.78 14.17 19.51
CA GLU A 208 -15.91 14.85 20.16
C GLU A 208 -17.09 13.88 20.24
N TYR A 209 -17.72 13.85 21.38
CA TYR A 209 -18.97 13.11 21.65
C TYR A 209 -20.00 14.07 22.20
N MET A 210 -21.26 13.70 22.08
CA MET A 210 -22.36 14.47 22.63
C MET A 210 -22.48 14.24 24.13
N THR A 211 -22.69 15.28 24.89
CA THR A 211 -23.07 15.17 26.30
C THR A 211 -24.59 14.82 26.42
N ILE A 212 -24.99 14.30 27.54
CA ILE A 212 -26.40 14.03 27.80
C ILE A 212 -27.26 15.28 27.64
N ASP A 213 -26.76 16.43 28.11
CA ASP A 213 -27.51 17.69 28.04
C ASP A 213 -27.63 18.20 26.59
N GLU A 214 -26.61 17.97 25.75
CA GLU A 214 -26.69 18.25 24.32
C GLU A 214 -27.71 17.34 23.62
N VAL A 215 -27.80 16.06 23.98
CA VAL A 215 -28.81 15.15 23.45
C VAL A 215 -30.22 15.58 23.93
N ARG A 216 -30.39 15.99 25.19
CA ARG A 216 -31.64 16.56 25.67
C ARG A 216 -32.08 17.81 24.90
N LYS A 217 -31.17 18.71 24.58
CA LYS A 217 -31.45 19.88 23.75
C LYS A 217 -31.91 19.45 22.36
N LEU A 218 -31.26 18.46 21.74
CA LEU A 218 -31.68 17.92 20.45
C LEU A 218 -33.10 17.32 20.51
N ILE A 219 -33.41 16.60 21.53
CA ILE A 219 -34.76 16.02 21.72
C ILE A 219 -35.83 17.12 21.69
N THR A 220 -35.62 18.20 22.43
CA THR A 220 -36.57 19.31 22.54
C THR A 220 -36.61 20.25 21.36
N THR A 221 -35.54 20.27 20.54
CA THR A 221 -35.45 21.13 19.34
C THR A 221 -36.27 20.50 18.20
N PRO A 222 -37.20 21.22 17.57
CA PRO A 222 -37.95 20.71 16.42
C PRO A 222 -37.05 20.51 15.21
N MET A 223 -37.38 19.52 14.38
CA MET A 223 -36.75 19.24 13.12
C MET A 223 -37.80 18.87 12.08
N GLU A 224 -37.76 19.45 10.89
CA GLU A 224 -38.74 19.18 9.84
C GLU A 224 -38.82 17.69 9.45
N ASN A 225 -37.68 17.03 9.40
CA ASN A 225 -37.60 15.62 9.04
C ASN A 225 -37.54 14.74 10.32
N GLU A 226 -38.71 14.38 10.82
CA GLU A 226 -38.87 13.56 12.03
C GLU A 226 -38.23 12.16 11.88
N VAL A 227 -38.17 11.59 10.67
CA VAL A 227 -37.55 10.28 10.46
C VAL A 227 -36.05 10.36 10.67
N VAL A 228 -35.40 11.42 10.15
CA VAL A 228 -33.97 11.65 10.35
C VAL A 228 -33.67 11.97 11.82
N LYS A 229 -34.51 12.77 12.49
CA LYS A 229 -34.40 13.05 13.94
C LYS A 229 -34.46 11.77 14.74
N SER A 230 -35.47 10.96 14.50
CA SER A 230 -35.67 9.68 15.19
C SER A 230 -34.50 8.72 14.98
N ALA A 231 -34.04 8.60 13.73
CA ALA A 231 -32.89 7.74 13.43
C ALA A 231 -31.57 8.22 14.09
N TYR A 232 -31.37 9.56 14.18
CA TYR A 232 -30.21 10.13 14.84
C TYR A 232 -30.26 9.85 16.36
N LEU A 233 -31.39 10.12 17.01
CA LEU A 233 -31.55 9.90 18.43
C LEU A 233 -31.52 8.39 18.76
N PHE A 234 -32.15 7.55 17.95
CA PHE A 234 -32.01 6.09 18.08
C PHE A 234 -30.54 5.67 18.06
N SER A 235 -29.74 6.21 17.10
CA SER A 235 -28.30 5.93 17.04
C SER A 235 -27.54 6.43 18.28
N CYS A 236 -27.95 7.54 18.89
CA CYS A 236 -27.37 8.04 20.15
C CYS A 236 -27.52 7.03 21.30
N PHE A 237 -28.67 6.35 21.36
CA PHE A 237 -29.02 5.43 22.47
C PHE A 237 -28.64 3.97 22.20
N CYS A 238 -28.40 3.57 20.94
CA CYS A 238 -28.00 2.20 20.59
C CYS A 238 -26.56 2.08 20.07
N GLY A 239 -25.90 3.18 19.73
CA GLY A 239 -24.50 3.19 19.25
C GLY A 239 -24.31 2.64 17.83
N LEU A 240 -25.38 2.39 17.06
CA LEU A 240 -25.29 1.93 15.68
C LEU A 240 -24.75 3.02 14.76
N ARG A 241 -23.89 2.64 13.81
CA ARG A 241 -23.39 3.56 12.78
C ARG A 241 -24.49 3.87 11.77
N ILE A 242 -24.38 5.02 11.10
CA ILE A 242 -25.34 5.42 10.06
C ILE A 242 -25.56 4.33 9.00
N SER A 243 -24.50 3.62 8.59
CA SER A 243 -24.60 2.53 7.62
C SER A 243 -25.45 1.37 8.12
N ASP A 244 -25.38 1.10 9.43
CA ASP A 244 -26.10 0.00 10.05
C ASP A 244 -27.57 0.42 10.31
N VAL A 245 -27.81 1.69 10.64
CA VAL A 245 -29.18 2.25 10.80
C VAL A 245 -29.91 2.29 9.44
N ILE A 246 -29.26 2.72 8.35
CA ILE A 246 -29.85 2.69 7.00
C ILE A 246 -30.19 1.27 6.53
N GLY A 247 -29.34 0.31 6.93
CA GLY A 247 -29.51 -1.09 6.57
C GLY A 247 -30.44 -1.89 7.48
N LEU A 248 -30.87 -1.32 8.60
CA LEU A 248 -31.67 -2.00 9.62
C LEU A 248 -33.06 -2.37 9.08
N LYS A 249 -33.42 -3.64 9.19
CA LYS A 249 -34.69 -4.18 8.74
C LYS A 249 -35.50 -4.70 9.94
N TRP A 250 -36.80 -4.83 9.76
CA TRP A 250 -37.66 -5.33 10.81
C TRP A 250 -37.35 -6.77 11.23
N LYS A 251 -36.83 -7.61 10.35
CA LYS A 251 -36.34 -8.95 10.68
C LYS A 251 -35.15 -8.96 11.63
N ASP A 252 -34.42 -7.85 11.76
CA ASP A 252 -33.28 -7.71 12.64
C ASP A 252 -33.72 -7.24 14.08
N VAL A 253 -34.99 -6.93 14.25
CA VAL A 253 -35.56 -6.47 15.51
C VAL A 253 -36.35 -7.62 16.15
N PHE A 254 -35.92 -8.05 17.30
CA PHE A 254 -36.57 -9.11 18.07
C PHE A 254 -37.19 -8.53 19.33
N CYS A 255 -38.41 -8.94 19.62
CA CYS A 255 -39.12 -8.59 20.84
C CYS A 255 -39.38 -9.87 21.64
N ASP A 256 -38.90 -9.92 22.87
CA ASP A 256 -39.13 -11.03 23.79
C ASP A 256 -39.78 -10.47 25.08
N GLY A 257 -41.09 -10.63 25.19
CA GLY A 257 -41.87 -9.91 26.19
C GLY A 257 -41.78 -8.39 26.01
N ASN A 258 -41.22 -7.69 27.00
CA ASN A 258 -41.01 -6.24 26.96
C ASN A 258 -39.55 -5.84 26.57
N GLN A 259 -38.71 -6.80 26.20
CA GLN A 259 -37.33 -6.54 25.89
C GLN A 259 -37.11 -6.60 24.38
N TYR A 260 -36.71 -5.46 23.81
CA TYR A 260 -36.28 -5.38 22.42
C TYR A 260 -34.77 -5.60 22.29
N ARG A 261 -34.38 -6.35 21.30
CA ARG A 261 -32.95 -6.57 20.92
C ARG A 261 -32.77 -6.52 19.43
N LEU A 262 -31.61 -6.07 19.02
CA LEU A 262 -31.20 -6.11 17.63
C LEU A 262 -30.21 -7.27 17.41
N GLN A 263 -30.35 -7.95 16.28
CA GLN A 263 -29.40 -8.91 15.77
C GLN A 263 -28.94 -8.43 14.40
N VAL A 264 -27.80 -7.77 14.32
CA VAL A 264 -27.33 -7.09 13.12
C VAL A 264 -25.91 -7.52 12.79
N VAL A 265 -25.63 -7.75 11.51
CA VAL A 265 -24.27 -7.90 11.02
C VAL A 265 -23.74 -6.53 10.63
N MET A 266 -22.79 -6.01 11.41
CA MET A 266 -22.18 -4.70 11.19
C MET A 266 -21.57 -4.58 9.81
N GLN A 267 -21.94 -3.60 9.02
CA GLN A 267 -21.45 -3.43 7.63
C GLN A 267 -19.94 -3.21 7.56
N LYS A 268 -19.37 -2.50 8.52
CA LYS A 268 -17.95 -2.16 8.53
C LYS A 268 -17.06 -3.32 8.99
N THR A 269 -17.46 -4.06 10.03
CA THR A 269 -16.64 -5.10 10.67
C THR A 269 -17.03 -6.51 10.26
N LYS A 270 -18.19 -6.67 9.61
CA LYS A 270 -18.80 -7.97 9.26
C LYS A 270 -19.03 -8.87 10.47
N ALA A 271 -18.97 -8.32 11.67
CA ALA A 271 -19.24 -9.05 12.91
C ALA A 271 -20.74 -9.00 13.24
N PRO A 272 -21.36 -10.11 13.64
CA PRO A 272 -22.70 -10.10 14.21
C PRO A 272 -22.65 -9.44 15.60
N ILE A 273 -23.64 -8.62 15.89
CA ILE A 273 -23.86 -8.07 17.23
C ILE A 273 -25.28 -8.38 17.68
N TYR A 274 -25.39 -8.64 18.97
CA TYR A 274 -26.64 -8.80 19.68
C TYR A 274 -26.73 -7.63 20.66
N LEU A 275 -27.61 -6.68 20.38
CA LEU A 275 -27.71 -5.43 21.12
C LEU A 275 -29.08 -5.32 21.80
N PRO A 276 -29.17 -5.39 23.13
CA PRO A 276 -30.39 -5.04 23.82
C PRO A 276 -30.68 -3.54 23.66
N LEU A 277 -31.91 -3.18 23.41
CA LEU A 277 -32.35 -1.80 23.29
C LEU A 277 -32.80 -1.26 24.63
N SER A 278 -32.32 -0.06 24.97
CA SER A 278 -32.82 0.68 26.11
C SER A 278 -34.22 1.21 25.83
N SER A 279 -34.98 1.51 26.89
CA SER A 279 -36.27 2.17 26.75
C SER A 279 -36.24 3.47 25.98
N GLU A 280 -35.13 4.23 26.11
CA GLU A 280 -34.91 5.45 25.34
C GLU A 280 -34.68 5.16 23.84
N ALA A 281 -33.92 4.13 23.50
CA ALA A 281 -33.75 3.74 22.10
C ALA A 281 -35.08 3.32 21.46
N ILE A 282 -35.92 2.57 22.20
CA ILE A 282 -37.24 2.12 21.74
C ILE A 282 -38.14 3.31 21.43
N LYS A 283 -38.15 4.38 22.25
CA LYS A 283 -38.93 5.59 21.99
C LYS A 283 -38.66 6.22 20.64
N TRP A 284 -37.43 6.11 20.14
CA TRP A 284 -37.00 6.70 18.88
C TRP A 284 -37.05 5.69 17.72
N MET A 285 -37.44 4.47 17.97
CA MET A 285 -37.70 3.49 16.93
C MET A 285 -39.15 3.63 16.44
N PRO A 286 -39.39 3.73 15.11
CA PRO A 286 -40.76 3.80 14.59
C PRO A 286 -41.51 2.51 14.90
N MET A 287 -42.85 2.58 14.92
CA MET A 287 -43.70 1.39 15.01
C MET A 287 -43.67 0.63 13.68
N GLN A 288 -43.74 -0.69 13.73
CA GLN A 288 -43.70 -1.53 12.54
C GLN A 288 -44.93 -1.33 11.61
N ASN A 289 -46.10 -1.03 12.16
CA ASN A 289 -47.34 -0.66 11.46
C ASN A 289 -47.63 -1.52 10.21
N GLY A 290 -47.51 -2.85 10.34
CA GLY A 290 -47.81 -3.81 9.26
C GLY A 290 -46.68 -3.96 8.20
N LYS A 291 -45.53 -3.30 8.37
CA LYS A 291 -44.38 -3.48 7.51
C LYS A 291 -43.83 -4.91 7.59
N GLY A 292 -43.45 -5.45 6.44
CA GLY A 292 -42.87 -6.79 6.33
C GLY A 292 -41.44 -6.90 6.91
N PRO A 293 -40.97 -8.11 7.19
CA PRO A 293 -39.68 -8.34 7.84
C PRO A 293 -38.49 -7.83 7.00
N GLU A 294 -38.60 -7.78 5.68
CA GLU A 294 -37.54 -7.29 4.78
C GLU A 294 -37.54 -5.76 4.59
N GLU A 295 -38.58 -5.08 5.08
CA GLU A 295 -38.66 -3.64 4.98
C GLU A 295 -37.77 -2.95 6.02
N LYS A 296 -37.31 -1.74 5.67
CA LYS A 296 -36.43 -0.95 6.54
C LYS A 296 -37.19 -0.41 7.76
N VAL A 297 -36.50 -0.37 8.88
CA VAL A 297 -36.99 0.28 10.11
C VAL A 297 -37.10 1.78 9.90
N PHE A 298 -36.06 2.39 9.31
CA PHE A 298 -36.01 3.82 8.97
C PHE A 298 -35.90 4.00 7.46
N ASP A 299 -36.81 4.79 6.90
CA ASP A 299 -36.73 5.18 5.50
C ASP A 299 -35.95 6.50 5.39
N LEU A 300 -34.63 6.35 5.22
CA LEU A 300 -33.69 7.46 5.28
C LEU A 300 -33.18 7.86 3.89
N PRO A 301 -32.99 9.18 3.64
CA PRO A 301 -32.34 9.65 2.43
C PRO A 301 -30.85 9.31 2.40
N SER A 302 -30.14 9.77 1.39
CA SER A 302 -28.69 9.56 1.27
C SER A 302 -27.93 10.21 2.44
N VAL A 303 -26.77 9.63 2.79
CA VAL A 303 -25.93 10.14 3.91
C VAL A 303 -25.55 11.62 3.76
N PRO A 304 -25.19 12.14 2.56
CA PRO A 304 -24.98 13.58 2.38
C PRO A 304 -26.20 14.42 2.72
N CYS A 305 -27.40 13.97 2.30
CA CYS A 305 -28.65 14.64 2.58
C CYS A 305 -28.94 14.65 4.08
N ILE A 306 -28.78 13.51 4.77
CA ILE A 306 -28.92 13.41 6.23
C ILE A 306 -28.01 14.41 6.93
N ASN A 307 -26.72 14.47 6.55
CA ASN A 307 -25.76 15.38 7.16
C ASN A 307 -26.10 16.87 6.86
N ALA A 308 -26.70 17.17 5.72
CA ALA A 308 -27.20 18.53 5.40
C ALA A 308 -28.39 18.91 6.30
N LEU A 309 -29.30 17.98 6.57
CA LEU A 309 -30.49 18.21 7.40
C LEU A 309 -30.14 18.35 8.90
N ILE A 310 -29.22 17.55 9.42
CA ILE A 310 -28.91 17.56 10.86
C ILE A 310 -28.06 18.75 11.31
N LYS A 311 -27.28 19.39 10.41
CA LYS A 311 -26.43 20.54 10.75
C LYS A 311 -27.21 21.76 11.21
N PRO A 312 -28.26 22.24 10.48
CA PRO A 312 -29.11 23.34 10.97
C PRO A 312 -29.82 23.01 12.28
N TRP A 313 -30.30 21.78 12.43
CA TRP A 313 -30.94 21.30 13.65
C TRP A 313 -30.01 21.37 14.86
N ALA A 314 -28.77 20.89 14.72
CA ALA A 314 -27.76 20.99 15.78
C ALA A 314 -27.45 22.46 16.15
N LYS A 315 -27.36 23.34 15.14
CA LYS A 315 -27.15 24.78 15.35
C LYS A 315 -28.32 25.40 16.11
N ALA A 316 -29.58 25.04 15.76
CA ALA A 316 -30.77 25.48 16.46
C ALA A 316 -30.81 25.00 17.93
N ALA A 317 -30.28 23.80 18.20
CA ALA A 317 -30.11 23.27 19.56
C ALA A 317 -28.95 23.90 20.34
N GLY A 318 -28.20 24.87 19.74
CA GLY A 318 -27.06 25.52 20.39
C GLY A 318 -25.81 24.65 20.46
N ILE A 319 -25.65 23.67 19.57
CA ILE A 319 -24.47 22.80 19.50
C ILE A 319 -23.47 23.40 18.52
N THR A 320 -22.27 23.73 19.03
CA THR A 320 -21.19 24.38 18.25
C THR A 320 -20.11 23.40 17.77
N LYS A 321 -20.14 22.15 18.24
CA LYS A 321 -19.19 21.09 17.86
C LYS A 321 -19.34 20.69 16.39
N HIS A 322 -18.29 20.06 15.84
CA HIS A 322 -18.40 19.39 14.54
C HIS A 322 -19.46 18.29 14.60
N PHE A 323 -20.58 18.52 13.92
CA PHE A 323 -21.78 17.68 14.03
C PHE A 323 -22.05 16.92 12.73
N THR A 324 -22.04 15.60 12.84
CA THR A 324 -22.38 14.67 11.75
C THR A 324 -23.16 13.50 12.33
N PHE A 325 -23.81 12.68 11.51
CA PHE A 325 -24.48 11.49 12.03
C PHE A 325 -23.50 10.54 12.77
N HIS A 326 -22.21 10.59 12.43
CA HIS A 326 -21.22 9.75 13.09
C HIS A 326 -21.00 10.12 14.56
N THR A 327 -21.28 11.37 14.96
CA THR A 327 -21.20 11.78 16.36
C THR A 327 -22.22 11.07 17.22
N ALA A 328 -23.39 10.67 16.69
CA ALA A 328 -24.38 9.88 17.41
C ALA A 328 -23.84 8.51 17.85
N SER A 329 -23.18 7.79 16.95
CA SER A 329 -22.66 6.45 17.23
C SER A 329 -21.46 6.41 18.20
N HIS A 330 -20.86 7.56 18.51
CA HIS A 330 -19.78 7.68 19.49
C HIS A 330 -20.29 7.99 20.90
N ASN A 331 -21.57 8.31 21.03
CA ASN A 331 -22.19 8.48 22.34
C ASN A 331 -22.28 7.13 23.06
N LYS A 332 -21.45 6.97 24.08
CA LYS A 332 -21.58 5.85 25.01
C LYS A 332 -22.58 6.22 26.11
N ILE A 333 -23.79 6.60 25.72
CA ILE A 333 -24.89 6.72 26.69
C ILE A 333 -25.45 5.32 26.86
N PHE A 334 -24.69 4.46 27.51
CA PHE A 334 -25.16 3.18 28.00
C PHE A 334 -25.77 3.40 29.38
N TYR A 335 -27.06 3.17 29.51
CA TYR A 335 -27.73 2.89 30.73
C TYR A 335 -28.05 1.41 30.83
#